data_97654f0e02453f11c4e2a51fbf9e6f0d
#
_entry.id   97654f0e02453f11c4e2a51fbf9e6f0d
#
_cell.length_a   1.000
_cell.length_b   1.000
_cell.length_c   1.000
_cell.angle_alpha   90.00
_cell.angle_beta   90.00
_cell.angle_gamma   90.00
#
_symmetry.space_group_name_H-M   'P 1'
#
loop_
_entity.id
_entity.type
_entity.pdbx_description
1 polymer ?
#
loop_
_entity_poly.entity_id
_entity_poly.type
_entity_poly.pdbx_seq_one_letter_code
_entity_poly.pdbx_strand_id
1 'polypeptide(L)'
;FATVATAAGTSDFRLPEAARNQDAKTVRLLLSQKADVNARSSDGSTALLWLAHWNDADTADLLLKASADANAANDFGMTPLSQACTNGSLEFVRLLLKSGANANTAIATGETPLMTCAKTGNVDAVRLLIEYGAAVNAKEPVQSQTALMWAAAERHSNVVSALIAAHADLKAHSKDGFTAIHFAARVGDLETIQLLLAAGVDINIQTQTNQPQTADNEEPIVIGLTRTARGGAAGYTPLLVATLRAQVDIALYLLDHGADPNIEAPGFTPLHWASTTWEGYAANPVYGFEDPMSGIPDRQAKLRLVKALLAHGANVNARMTKRQPSFATGYTDCVGATPLLLAASVDDVEMMRILLAAGADPKIPTATKATAIMAATGLNHGIGESLVTEAQAIDAVKLLLDLGVDPKGETNVGENALFGPAYRGWNTLLAQLIDLGVNVNSVSKAGTTPYRAANGQGDRLGGVLVNKEGVDLLLKHGADPKLGVACESQNRCRELK
;
A
#
# COMPACT_ATOMS: atom_id res chain seq x y z
N PHE A 1 2.25 -20.23 72.03
CA PHE A 1 2.39 -20.40 70.57
C PHE A 1 2.69 -19.04 69.96
N ALA A 2 3.99 -18.77 69.71
CA ALA A 2 4.43 -17.57 69.00
C ALA A 2 4.40 -17.90 67.54
N THR A 3 3.48 -17.29 66.79
CA THR A 3 3.46 -17.26 65.32
C THR A 3 4.59 -16.37 64.84
N VAL A 4 5.64 -16.99 64.30
CA VAL A 4 6.65 -16.28 63.53
C VAL A 4 5.98 -15.83 62.23
N ALA A 5 5.63 -14.55 62.14
CA ALA A 5 5.27 -13.92 60.88
C ALA A 5 6.56 -13.86 60.05
N THR A 6 6.64 -14.67 59.01
CA THR A 6 7.64 -14.51 57.96
C THR A 6 7.33 -13.17 57.28
N ALA A 7 8.18 -12.17 57.54
CA ALA A 7 8.16 -10.93 56.81
C ALA A 7 8.35 -11.26 55.34
N ALA A 8 7.34 -10.98 54.52
CA ALA A 8 7.48 -10.90 53.05
C ALA A 8 8.61 -9.88 52.83
N GLY A 9 9.75 -10.34 52.31
CA GLY A 9 10.90 -9.51 52.05
C GLY A 9 10.48 -8.37 51.11
N THR A 10 10.65 -7.12 51.56
CA THR A 10 10.55 -5.95 50.70
C THR A 10 11.58 -6.12 49.61
N SER A 11 11.12 -6.30 48.38
CA SER A 11 12.00 -6.39 47.20
C SER A 11 12.96 -5.18 47.21
N ASP A 12 14.27 -5.46 47.21
CA ASP A 12 15.29 -4.41 47.22
C ASP A 12 15.43 -3.81 45.81
N PHE A 13 14.71 -2.74 45.55
CA PHE A 13 14.70 -2.05 44.24
C PHE A 13 15.89 -1.12 43.99
N ARG A 14 16.81 -0.97 44.98
CA ARG A 14 17.90 0.01 44.87
C ARG A 14 18.82 -0.25 43.69
N LEU A 15 19.13 -1.49 43.38
CA LEU A 15 20.04 -1.82 42.26
C LEU A 15 19.42 -1.54 40.90
N PRO A 16 18.21 -1.98 40.55
CA PRO A 16 17.58 -1.60 39.27
C PRO A 16 17.28 -0.10 39.17
N GLU A 17 16.96 0.59 40.30
CA GLU A 17 16.80 2.04 40.30
C GLU A 17 18.12 2.79 40.04
N ALA A 18 19.22 2.39 40.64
CA ALA A 18 20.53 2.96 40.36
C ALA A 18 20.92 2.81 38.87
N ALA A 19 20.69 1.61 38.31
CA ALA A 19 20.93 1.35 36.90
C ALA A 19 20.01 2.19 36.01
N ARG A 20 18.72 2.32 36.33
CA ARG A 20 17.75 3.16 35.63
C ARG A 20 18.19 4.62 35.59
N ASN A 21 18.75 5.13 36.70
CA ASN A 21 19.21 6.49 36.86
C ASN A 21 20.65 6.71 36.31
N GLN A 22 21.26 5.72 35.68
CA GLN A 22 22.64 5.74 35.17
C GLN A 22 23.69 6.02 36.27
N ASP A 23 23.39 5.66 37.51
CA ASP A 23 24.32 5.83 38.64
C ASP A 23 25.23 4.62 38.80
N ALA A 24 26.25 4.52 37.93
CA ALA A 24 27.22 3.44 37.94
C ALA A 24 28.01 3.39 39.26
N LYS A 25 28.14 4.48 40.03
CA LYS A 25 28.82 4.47 41.32
C LYS A 25 27.99 3.73 42.36
N THR A 26 26.68 4.04 42.42
CA THR A 26 25.76 3.36 43.32
C THR A 26 25.60 1.88 42.93
N VAL A 27 25.57 1.57 41.64
CA VAL A 27 25.56 0.17 41.16
C VAL A 27 26.76 -0.59 41.68
N ARG A 28 27.98 -0.06 41.54
CA ARG A 28 29.23 -0.70 42.06
C ARG A 28 29.24 -0.82 43.57
N LEU A 29 28.74 0.19 44.27
CA LEU A 29 28.63 0.17 45.73
C LEU A 29 27.66 -0.95 46.17
N LEU A 30 26.49 -1.06 45.61
CA LEU A 30 25.50 -2.07 45.92
C LEU A 30 26.00 -3.51 45.63
N LEU A 31 26.71 -3.68 44.52
CA LEU A 31 27.36 -4.97 44.21
C LEU A 31 28.41 -5.34 45.27
N SER A 32 29.22 -4.38 45.76
CA SER A 32 30.18 -4.64 46.84
C SER A 32 29.50 -5.02 48.16
N GLN A 33 28.28 -4.57 48.35
CA GLN A 33 27.41 -4.89 49.51
C GLN A 33 26.63 -6.20 49.31
N LYS A 34 26.88 -6.94 48.22
CA LYS A 34 26.19 -8.18 47.85
C LYS A 34 24.66 -8.02 47.72
N ALA A 35 24.21 -6.87 47.21
CA ALA A 35 22.81 -6.70 46.82
C ALA A 35 22.42 -7.77 45.78
N ASP A 36 21.14 -8.18 45.81
CA ASP A 36 20.62 -9.13 44.82
C ASP A 36 20.74 -8.55 43.40
N VAL A 37 21.65 -9.14 42.61
CA VAL A 37 21.97 -8.70 41.26
C VAL A 37 20.78 -8.90 40.29
N ASN A 38 19.84 -9.78 40.63
CA ASN A 38 18.64 -10.09 39.85
C ASN A 38 17.37 -9.46 40.44
N ALA A 39 17.52 -8.51 41.37
CA ALA A 39 16.40 -7.74 41.87
C ALA A 39 15.64 -7.06 40.73
N ARG A 40 14.31 -7.06 40.84
CA ARG A 40 13.41 -6.55 39.78
C ARG A 40 12.69 -5.29 40.26
N SER A 41 12.57 -4.29 39.38
CA SER A 41 11.70 -3.12 39.54
C SER A 41 10.21 -3.51 39.41
N SER A 42 9.32 -2.52 39.59
CA SER A 42 7.87 -2.71 39.54
C SER A 42 7.33 -3.19 38.19
N ASP A 43 8.09 -3.00 37.13
CA ASP A 43 7.79 -3.47 35.74
C ASP A 43 8.54 -4.77 35.39
N GLY A 44 9.13 -5.42 36.39
CA GLY A 44 9.92 -6.63 36.21
C GLY A 44 11.34 -6.41 35.66
N SER A 45 11.74 -5.16 35.37
CA SER A 45 13.06 -4.86 34.81
C SER A 45 14.19 -5.07 35.83
N THR A 46 15.29 -5.68 35.39
CA THR A 46 16.53 -5.84 36.17
C THR A 46 17.50 -4.70 35.91
N ALA A 47 18.51 -4.58 36.76
CA ALA A 47 19.60 -3.63 36.53
C ALA A 47 20.32 -3.88 35.21
N LEU A 48 20.52 -5.16 34.83
CA LEU A 48 21.16 -5.52 33.55
C LEU A 48 20.32 -5.05 32.35
N LEU A 49 18.98 -5.15 32.41
CA LEU A 49 18.09 -4.63 31.35
C LEU A 49 18.19 -3.11 31.21
N TRP A 50 18.26 -2.36 32.31
CA TRP A 50 18.46 -0.92 32.29
C TRP A 50 19.81 -0.52 31.72
N LEU A 51 20.88 -1.26 32.07
CA LEU A 51 22.22 -1.01 31.49
C LEU A 51 22.24 -1.31 29.99
N ALA A 52 21.51 -2.34 29.54
CA ALA A 52 21.30 -2.59 28.11
C ALA A 52 20.57 -1.44 27.43
N HIS A 53 19.55 -0.87 28.09
CA HIS A 53 18.83 0.29 27.57
C HIS A 53 19.75 1.52 27.39
N TRP A 54 20.61 1.78 28.35
CA TRP A 54 21.57 2.89 28.30
C TRP A 54 22.85 2.58 27.54
N ASN A 55 23.02 1.35 27.09
CA ASN A 55 24.24 0.85 26.41
C ASN A 55 25.50 0.98 27.25
N ASP A 56 25.40 0.79 28.58
CA ASP A 56 26.54 0.80 29.51
C ASP A 56 27.11 -0.62 29.66
N ALA A 57 27.96 -1.02 28.69
CA ALA A 57 28.57 -2.34 28.65
C ALA A 57 29.56 -2.58 29.80
N ASP A 58 30.29 -1.57 30.23
CA ASP A 58 31.28 -1.66 31.32
C ASP A 58 30.63 -2.01 32.65
N THR A 59 29.52 -1.35 32.98
CA THR A 59 28.79 -1.64 34.24
C THR A 59 28.03 -2.97 34.11
N ALA A 60 27.50 -3.29 32.91
CA ALA A 60 26.83 -4.57 32.65
C ALA A 60 27.79 -5.77 32.81
N ASP A 61 29.06 -5.67 32.40
CA ASP A 61 30.06 -6.72 32.60
C ASP A 61 30.29 -7.02 34.09
N LEU A 62 30.23 -5.98 34.95
CA LEU A 62 30.30 -6.19 36.40
C LEU A 62 29.11 -6.96 36.95
N LEU A 63 27.89 -6.64 36.47
CA LEU A 63 26.69 -7.38 36.89
C LEU A 63 26.74 -8.84 36.40
N LEU A 64 27.17 -9.08 35.18
CA LEU A 64 27.30 -10.42 34.61
C LEU A 64 28.35 -11.27 35.37
N LYS A 65 29.49 -10.66 35.73
CA LYS A 65 30.48 -11.30 36.61
C LYS A 65 29.96 -11.59 38.02
N ALA A 66 28.98 -10.82 38.49
CA ALA A 66 28.27 -11.05 39.71
C ALA A 66 27.07 -12.03 39.55
N SER A 67 26.99 -12.74 38.44
CA SER A 67 25.95 -13.74 38.14
C SER A 67 24.58 -13.13 37.86
N ALA A 68 24.50 -11.95 37.26
CA ALA A 68 23.26 -11.42 36.70
C ALA A 68 22.72 -12.37 35.61
N ASP A 69 21.41 -12.63 35.65
CA ASP A 69 20.74 -13.45 34.64
C ASP A 69 20.64 -12.68 33.31
N ALA A 70 21.44 -13.11 32.34
CA ALA A 70 21.45 -12.52 31.01
C ALA A 70 20.10 -12.69 30.22
N ASN A 71 19.22 -13.58 30.73
CA ASN A 71 17.93 -13.89 30.11
C ASN A 71 16.73 -13.29 30.87
N ALA A 72 16.96 -12.55 31.94
CA ALA A 72 15.90 -11.97 32.75
C ALA A 72 15.07 -10.99 31.92
N ALA A 73 13.83 -11.38 31.61
CA ALA A 73 12.88 -10.54 30.90
C ALA A 73 12.02 -9.71 31.84
N ASN A 74 11.63 -8.52 31.46
CA ASN A 74 10.61 -7.74 32.18
C ASN A 74 9.18 -8.22 31.85
N ASP A 75 8.16 -7.54 32.38
CA ASP A 75 6.75 -7.90 32.22
C ASP A 75 6.27 -7.78 30.74
N PHE A 76 7.02 -7.08 29.89
CA PHE A 76 6.79 -6.98 28.44
C PHE A 76 7.58 -8.04 27.64
N GLY A 77 8.26 -8.95 28.31
CA GLY A 77 9.11 -9.95 27.68
C GLY A 77 10.44 -9.39 27.14
N MET A 78 10.75 -8.12 27.40
CA MET A 78 12.01 -7.50 26.95
C MET A 78 13.19 -8.07 27.72
N THR A 79 14.14 -8.67 27.00
CA THR A 79 15.41 -9.17 27.55
C THR A 79 16.55 -8.15 27.31
N PRO A 80 17.65 -8.22 28.09
CA PRO A 80 18.84 -7.42 27.81
C PRO A 80 19.34 -7.58 26.36
N LEU A 81 19.27 -8.79 25.78
CA LEU A 81 19.71 -9.05 24.41
C LEU A 81 18.80 -8.39 23.38
N SER A 82 17.47 -8.46 23.54
CA SER A 82 16.52 -7.76 22.68
C SER A 82 16.74 -6.23 22.73
N GLN A 83 16.98 -5.71 23.95
CA GLN A 83 17.27 -4.27 24.12
C GLN A 83 18.60 -3.86 23.47
N ALA A 84 19.64 -4.68 23.58
CA ALA A 84 20.92 -4.43 22.90
C ALA A 84 20.79 -4.44 21.37
N CYS A 85 19.94 -5.31 20.80
CA CYS A 85 19.59 -5.31 19.37
C CYS A 85 18.83 -4.04 18.97
N THR A 86 17.89 -3.59 19.81
CA THR A 86 17.15 -2.32 19.57
C THR A 86 18.10 -1.13 19.48
N ASN A 87 19.12 -1.10 20.35
CA ASN A 87 20.13 -0.03 20.35
C ASN A 87 21.19 -0.21 19.25
N GLY A 88 21.21 -1.33 18.54
CA GLY A 88 22.22 -1.64 17.54
C GLY A 88 23.62 -1.85 18.12
N SER A 89 23.74 -2.20 19.41
CA SER A 89 25.04 -2.31 20.10
C SER A 89 25.67 -3.69 19.94
N LEU A 90 26.60 -3.82 19.01
CA LEU A 90 27.37 -5.06 18.82
C LEU A 90 28.13 -5.48 20.08
N GLU A 91 28.74 -4.52 20.79
CA GLU A 91 29.52 -4.81 22.01
C GLU A 91 28.65 -5.43 23.07
N PHE A 92 27.48 -4.87 23.33
CA PHE A 92 26.54 -5.37 24.31
C PHE A 92 25.94 -6.73 23.91
N VAL A 93 25.60 -6.90 22.62
CA VAL A 93 25.14 -8.20 22.07
C VAL A 93 26.22 -9.26 22.31
N ARG A 94 27.49 -8.94 22.02
CA ARG A 94 28.62 -9.85 22.24
C ARG A 94 28.80 -10.21 23.71
N LEU A 95 28.71 -9.23 24.60
CA LEU A 95 28.85 -9.41 26.04
C LEU A 95 27.78 -10.37 26.57
N LEU A 96 26.51 -10.14 26.20
CA LEU A 96 25.39 -10.94 26.63
C LEU A 96 25.45 -12.38 26.12
N LEU A 97 25.73 -12.56 24.82
CA LEU A 97 25.84 -13.91 24.22
C LEU A 97 26.97 -14.71 24.85
N LYS A 98 28.13 -14.11 25.12
CA LYS A 98 29.21 -14.76 25.87
C LYS A 98 28.81 -15.13 27.30
N SER A 99 27.88 -14.42 27.91
CA SER A 99 27.36 -14.66 29.24
C SER A 99 26.13 -15.59 29.28
N GLY A 100 25.82 -16.26 28.15
CA GLY A 100 24.76 -17.27 28.09
C GLY A 100 23.36 -16.70 27.77
N ALA A 101 23.27 -15.50 27.20
CA ALA A 101 21.99 -15.02 26.71
C ALA A 101 21.48 -15.91 25.56
N ASN A 102 20.20 -16.26 25.64
CA ASN A 102 19.55 -17.07 24.62
C ASN A 102 19.19 -16.23 23.37
N ALA A 103 19.82 -16.53 22.24
CA ALA A 103 19.61 -15.84 20.98
C ALA A 103 18.18 -15.95 20.40
N ASN A 104 17.34 -16.80 21.00
CA ASN A 104 15.98 -17.10 20.52
C ASN A 104 14.85 -16.62 21.44
N THR A 105 15.16 -15.98 22.57
CA THR A 105 14.12 -15.49 23.47
C THR A 105 13.37 -14.33 22.83
N ALA A 106 12.12 -14.59 22.44
CA ALA A 106 11.26 -13.58 21.85
C ALA A 106 10.65 -12.66 22.92
N ILE A 107 10.43 -11.40 22.57
CA ILE A 107 9.63 -10.46 23.37
C ILE A 107 8.13 -10.81 23.30
N ALA A 108 7.30 -10.11 24.06
CA ALA A 108 5.85 -10.40 24.13
C ALA A 108 5.12 -10.35 22.78
N THR A 109 5.61 -9.58 21.80
CA THR A 109 5.09 -9.53 20.42
C THR A 109 5.56 -10.70 19.55
N GLY A 110 6.47 -11.54 20.07
CA GLY A 110 7.04 -12.67 19.34
C GLY A 110 8.28 -12.34 18.50
N GLU A 111 8.75 -11.10 18.52
CA GLU A 111 9.97 -10.69 17.83
C GLU A 111 11.20 -11.30 18.54
N THR A 112 12.09 -11.95 17.75
CA THR A 112 13.35 -12.49 18.25
C THR A 112 14.48 -11.44 18.20
N PRO A 113 15.58 -11.61 18.97
CA PRO A 113 16.75 -10.75 18.87
C PRO A 113 17.28 -10.62 17.44
N LEU A 114 17.26 -11.71 16.66
CA LEU A 114 17.68 -11.70 15.25
C LEU A 114 16.80 -10.79 14.39
N MET A 115 15.49 -10.80 14.59
CA MET A 115 14.57 -9.90 13.88
C MET A 115 14.83 -8.44 14.24
N THR A 116 15.01 -8.15 15.52
CA THR A 116 15.30 -6.79 16.00
C THR A 116 16.65 -6.29 15.47
N CYS A 117 17.71 -7.09 15.53
CA CYS A 117 19.03 -6.73 14.99
C CYS A 117 18.98 -6.60 13.44
N ALA A 118 18.17 -7.40 12.75
CA ALA A 118 17.99 -7.29 11.31
C ALA A 118 17.28 -5.97 10.91
N LYS A 119 16.30 -5.55 11.71
CA LYS A 119 15.58 -4.29 11.55
C LYS A 119 16.48 -3.07 11.77
N THR A 120 17.42 -3.14 12.71
CA THR A 120 18.35 -2.03 13.00
C THR A 120 19.56 -1.99 12.06
N GLY A 121 19.76 -3.01 11.23
CA GLY A 121 20.82 -3.04 10.20
C GLY A 121 22.21 -3.41 10.71
N ASN A 122 22.35 -3.85 11.97
CA ASN A 122 23.64 -4.24 12.51
C ASN A 122 24.05 -5.64 12.02
N VAL A 123 24.75 -5.70 10.88
CA VAL A 123 25.14 -6.96 10.24
C VAL A 123 26.05 -7.82 11.11
N ASP A 124 26.93 -7.22 11.91
CA ASP A 124 27.87 -7.96 12.75
C ASP A 124 27.14 -8.57 13.96
N ALA A 125 26.16 -7.88 14.54
CA ALA A 125 25.29 -8.44 15.55
C ALA A 125 24.43 -9.58 14.98
N VAL A 126 23.92 -9.43 13.76
CA VAL A 126 23.16 -10.50 13.06
C VAL A 126 24.03 -11.75 12.87
N ARG A 127 25.26 -11.58 12.35
CA ARG A 127 26.21 -12.71 12.20
C ARG A 127 26.50 -13.40 13.53
N LEU A 128 26.74 -12.60 14.55
CA LEU A 128 27.04 -13.12 15.89
C LEU A 128 25.85 -13.89 16.47
N LEU A 129 24.63 -13.39 16.33
CA LEU A 129 23.43 -14.10 16.75
C LEU A 129 23.28 -15.45 16.04
N ILE A 130 23.55 -15.48 14.72
CA ILE A 130 23.53 -16.73 13.93
C ILE A 130 24.59 -17.72 14.44
N GLU A 131 25.82 -17.26 14.72
CA GLU A 131 26.87 -18.09 15.31
C GLU A 131 26.46 -18.69 16.67
N TYR A 132 25.65 -17.97 17.44
CA TYR A 132 25.11 -18.43 18.73
C TYR A 132 23.75 -19.15 18.58
N GLY A 133 23.39 -19.61 17.38
CA GLY A 133 22.27 -20.49 17.15
C GLY A 133 20.91 -19.79 17.06
N ALA A 134 20.88 -18.53 16.65
CA ALA A 134 19.60 -17.85 16.36
C ALA A 134 18.86 -18.57 15.23
N ALA A 135 17.56 -18.76 15.43
CA ALA A 135 16.67 -19.40 14.44
C ALA A 135 16.41 -18.45 13.27
N VAL A 136 17.19 -18.60 12.19
CA VAL A 136 17.17 -17.71 11.01
C VAL A 136 15.78 -17.57 10.40
N ASN A 137 15.00 -18.65 10.39
CA ASN A 137 13.69 -18.73 9.77
C ASN A 137 12.52 -18.60 10.75
N ALA A 138 12.78 -18.14 11.98
CA ALA A 138 11.71 -17.86 12.94
C ALA A 138 10.74 -16.82 12.35
N LYS A 139 9.44 -16.99 12.66
CA LYS A 139 8.37 -16.05 12.26
C LYS A 139 7.73 -15.48 13.52
N GLU A 140 7.55 -14.17 13.58
CA GLU A 140 6.74 -13.59 14.64
C GLU A 140 5.24 -13.90 14.40
N PRO A 141 4.43 -14.03 15.47
CA PRO A 141 3.06 -14.58 15.36
C PRO A 141 2.03 -13.60 14.79
N VAL A 142 2.28 -12.28 14.78
CA VAL A 142 1.30 -11.25 14.40
C VAL A 142 1.18 -11.15 12.89
N GLN A 143 2.32 -10.98 12.20
CA GLN A 143 2.39 -10.80 10.74
C GLN A 143 3.16 -11.93 10.04
N SER A 144 3.64 -12.93 10.79
CA SER A 144 4.45 -14.04 10.26
C SER A 144 5.70 -13.59 9.51
N GLN A 145 6.27 -12.45 9.91
CA GLN A 145 7.47 -11.91 9.29
C GLN A 145 8.73 -12.58 9.84
N THR A 146 9.74 -12.70 8.97
CA THR A 146 11.08 -13.23 9.31
C THR A 146 12.10 -12.09 9.40
N ALA A 147 13.28 -12.38 9.96
CA ALA A 147 14.40 -11.43 9.99
C ALA A 147 14.78 -10.93 8.58
N LEU A 148 14.72 -11.81 7.56
CA LEU A 148 14.98 -11.44 6.16
C LEU A 148 13.97 -10.41 5.63
N MET A 149 12.69 -10.54 5.97
CA MET A 149 11.66 -9.58 5.57
C MET A 149 11.86 -8.23 6.26
N TRP A 150 12.24 -8.23 7.54
CA TRP A 150 12.55 -7.00 8.28
C TRP A 150 13.75 -6.27 7.65
N ALA A 151 14.85 -6.99 7.37
CA ALA A 151 16.02 -6.42 6.71
C ALA A 151 15.69 -5.81 5.34
N ALA A 152 14.89 -6.51 4.53
CA ALA A 152 14.46 -6.04 3.23
C ALA A 152 13.53 -4.81 3.31
N ALA A 153 12.65 -4.76 4.32
CA ALA A 153 11.74 -3.63 4.54
C ALA A 153 12.45 -2.36 4.96
N GLU A 154 13.57 -2.48 5.67
CA GLU A 154 14.38 -1.38 6.21
C GLU A 154 15.62 -1.05 5.33
N ARG A 155 15.74 -1.68 4.15
CA ARG A 155 16.83 -1.45 3.17
C ARG A 155 18.22 -1.80 3.69
N HIS A 156 18.33 -2.88 4.46
CA HIS A 156 19.61 -3.36 5.01
C HIS A 156 20.17 -4.50 4.16
N SER A 157 20.64 -4.18 2.94
CA SER A 157 21.17 -5.15 1.97
C SER A 157 22.33 -6.01 2.51
N ASN A 158 23.21 -5.44 3.35
CA ASN A 158 24.28 -6.15 4.00
C ASN A 158 23.75 -7.24 4.99
N VAL A 159 22.67 -6.95 5.70
CA VAL A 159 21.99 -7.92 6.57
C VAL A 159 21.28 -8.99 5.74
N VAL A 160 20.61 -8.58 4.64
CA VAL A 160 20.01 -9.51 3.68
C VAL A 160 21.04 -10.50 3.17
N SER A 161 22.23 -10.02 2.74
CA SER A 161 23.34 -10.87 2.30
C SER A 161 23.79 -11.87 3.38
N ALA A 162 23.91 -11.42 4.64
CA ALA A 162 24.29 -12.30 5.75
C ALA A 162 23.22 -13.37 6.05
N LEU A 163 21.93 -13.02 5.97
CA LEU A 163 20.82 -13.96 6.16
C LEU A 163 20.72 -14.96 5.01
N ILE A 164 20.94 -14.54 3.76
CA ILE A 164 21.02 -15.45 2.61
C ILE A 164 22.16 -16.47 2.80
N ALA A 165 23.33 -15.99 3.21
CA ALA A 165 24.47 -16.87 3.50
C ALA A 165 24.19 -17.87 4.65
N ALA A 166 23.31 -17.49 5.57
CA ALA A 166 22.85 -18.34 6.67
C ALA A 166 21.62 -19.20 6.30
N HIS A 167 21.33 -19.39 5.04
CA HIS A 167 20.23 -20.20 4.51
C HIS A 167 18.83 -19.73 4.96
N ALA A 168 18.60 -18.42 4.99
CA ALA A 168 17.26 -17.89 5.18
C ALA A 168 16.31 -18.40 4.08
N ASP A 169 15.08 -18.71 4.48
CA ASP A 169 14.02 -19.13 3.55
C ASP A 169 13.55 -17.94 2.70
N LEU A 170 14.02 -17.89 1.46
CA LEU A 170 13.71 -16.82 0.51
C LEU A 170 12.25 -16.84 0.04
N LYS A 171 11.55 -17.97 0.22
CA LYS A 171 10.14 -18.15 -0.14
C LYS A 171 9.20 -17.96 1.04
N ALA A 172 9.73 -17.76 2.25
CA ALA A 172 8.91 -17.42 3.40
C ALA A 172 8.02 -16.22 3.07
N HIS A 173 6.77 -16.29 3.47
CA HIS A 173 5.80 -15.21 3.28
C HIS A 173 5.20 -14.75 4.60
N SER A 174 4.87 -13.47 4.66
CA SER A 174 4.10 -12.85 5.74
C SER A 174 2.65 -13.32 5.71
N LYS A 175 1.88 -12.94 6.71
CA LYS A 175 0.43 -13.21 6.78
C LYS A 175 -0.33 -12.68 5.56
N ASP A 176 0.10 -11.53 5.03
CA ASP A 176 -0.47 -10.91 3.82
C ASP A 176 0.14 -11.47 2.52
N GLY A 177 1.00 -12.49 2.62
CA GLY A 177 1.57 -13.19 1.49
C GLY A 177 2.83 -12.57 0.89
N PHE A 178 3.36 -11.49 1.44
CA PHE A 178 4.56 -10.84 0.94
C PHE A 178 5.82 -11.60 1.33
N THR A 179 6.76 -11.75 0.38
CA THR A 179 8.11 -12.27 0.62
C THR A 179 9.12 -11.13 0.68
N ALA A 180 10.37 -11.41 1.02
CA ALA A 180 11.43 -10.39 1.14
C ALA A 180 11.58 -9.51 -0.12
N ILE A 181 11.47 -10.08 -1.33
CA ILE A 181 11.59 -9.30 -2.58
C ILE A 181 10.43 -8.31 -2.77
N HIS A 182 9.23 -8.65 -2.29
CA HIS A 182 8.10 -7.71 -2.33
C HIS A 182 8.33 -6.52 -1.37
N PHE A 183 8.92 -6.77 -0.19
CA PHE A 183 9.29 -5.69 0.73
C PHE A 183 10.36 -4.79 0.11
N ALA A 184 11.41 -5.36 -0.50
CA ALA A 184 12.44 -4.61 -1.20
C ALA A 184 11.88 -3.78 -2.37
N ALA A 185 10.99 -4.37 -3.18
CA ALA A 185 10.32 -3.66 -4.28
C ALA A 185 9.44 -2.51 -3.78
N ARG A 186 8.78 -2.68 -2.63
CA ARG A 186 7.93 -1.65 -2.00
C ARG A 186 8.72 -0.43 -1.57
N VAL A 187 9.91 -0.63 -1.00
CA VAL A 187 10.75 0.45 -0.46
C VAL A 187 11.78 0.98 -1.46
N GLY A 188 11.89 0.37 -2.63
CA GLY A 188 12.84 0.79 -3.68
C GLY A 188 14.28 0.40 -3.40
N ASP A 189 14.53 -0.75 -2.79
CA ASP A 189 15.88 -1.24 -2.50
C ASP A 189 16.42 -2.15 -3.62
N LEU A 190 17.08 -1.53 -4.58
CA LEU A 190 17.64 -2.23 -5.74
C LEU A 190 18.69 -3.27 -5.35
N GLU A 191 19.58 -2.96 -4.41
CA GLU A 191 20.65 -3.85 -3.99
C GLU A 191 20.07 -5.14 -3.37
N THR A 192 19.08 -5.01 -2.50
CA THR A 192 18.36 -6.18 -1.94
C THR A 192 17.67 -7.01 -3.02
N ILE A 193 17.04 -6.37 -4.01
CA ILE A 193 16.42 -7.10 -5.13
C ILE A 193 17.46 -7.90 -5.90
N GLN A 194 18.62 -7.28 -6.22
CA GLN A 194 19.71 -7.96 -6.91
C GLN A 194 20.23 -9.16 -6.13
N LEU A 195 20.44 -9.03 -4.83
CA LEU A 195 20.88 -10.12 -3.96
C LEU A 195 19.88 -11.28 -3.94
N LEU A 196 18.59 -10.98 -3.82
CA LEU A 196 17.54 -12.00 -3.78
C LEU A 196 17.41 -12.73 -5.13
N LEU A 197 17.45 -12.01 -6.25
CA LEU A 197 17.43 -12.61 -7.59
C LEU A 197 18.68 -13.46 -7.83
N ALA A 198 19.87 -12.99 -7.46
CA ALA A 198 21.12 -13.76 -7.55
C ALA A 198 21.08 -15.03 -6.67
N ALA A 199 20.34 -15.01 -5.57
CA ALA A 199 20.09 -16.17 -4.71
C ALA A 199 19.02 -17.12 -5.24
N GLY A 200 18.41 -16.84 -6.42
CA GLY A 200 17.47 -17.71 -7.11
C GLY A 200 16.00 -17.48 -6.76
N VAL A 201 15.65 -16.32 -6.23
CA VAL A 201 14.23 -15.93 -6.08
C VAL A 201 13.62 -15.74 -7.47
N ASP A 202 12.44 -16.30 -7.68
CA ASP A 202 11.68 -16.09 -8.92
C ASP A 202 11.26 -14.62 -9.03
N ILE A 203 11.65 -13.96 -10.12
CA ILE A 203 11.34 -12.55 -10.40
C ILE A 203 9.84 -12.29 -10.50
N ASN A 204 9.07 -13.33 -10.87
CA ASN A 204 7.63 -13.29 -11.02
C ASN A 204 6.90 -13.93 -9.82
N ILE A 205 7.59 -14.17 -8.71
CA ILE A 205 6.97 -14.69 -7.50
C ILE A 205 5.75 -13.85 -7.11
N GLN A 206 4.64 -14.52 -6.83
CA GLN A 206 3.39 -13.85 -6.48
C GLN A 206 3.14 -13.92 -4.98
N THR A 207 2.55 -12.87 -4.42
CA THR A 207 2.04 -12.90 -3.06
C THR A 207 0.95 -13.97 -2.91
N GLN A 208 0.96 -14.67 -1.76
CA GLN A 208 0.01 -15.74 -1.45
C GLN A 208 -0.78 -15.36 -0.21
N THR A 209 -2.10 -15.46 -0.25
CA THR A 209 -2.91 -15.29 0.95
C THR A 209 -3.53 -16.62 1.36
N ASN A 210 -3.38 -16.96 2.64
CA ASN A 210 -4.06 -18.10 3.23
C ASN A 210 -5.51 -17.79 3.64
N GLN A 211 -5.99 -16.58 3.37
CA GLN A 211 -7.37 -16.21 3.67
C GLN A 211 -8.26 -16.61 2.48
N PRO A 212 -9.36 -17.31 2.72
CA PRO A 212 -10.34 -17.57 1.66
C PRO A 212 -10.81 -16.22 1.11
N GLN A 213 -10.68 -16.03 -0.19
CA GLN A 213 -11.30 -14.91 -0.88
C GLN A 213 -12.81 -15.16 -0.84
N THR A 214 -13.48 -14.63 0.16
CA THR A 214 -14.95 -14.60 0.14
C THR A 214 -15.35 -13.58 -0.92
N ALA A 215 -16.17 -14.02 -1.87
CA ALA A 215 -16.66 -13.22 -2.99
C ALA A 215 -17.46 -11.97 -2.54
N ASP A 216 -17.75 -11.83 -1.26
CA ASP A 216 -18.69 -10.89 -0.68
C ASP A 216 -18.06 -9.87 0.27
N ASN A 217 -16.74 -9.64 0.22
CA ASN A 217 -16.15 -8.57 1.05
C ASN A 217 -16.39 -7.17 0.45
N GLU A 218 -17.63 -6.85 0.14
CA GLU A 218 -18.15 -5.49 0.09
C GLU A 218 -18.46 -4.99 1.51
N GLU A 219 -17.49 -4.99 2.42
CA GLU A 219 -17.67 -4.25 3.65
C GLU A 219 -17.40 -2.76 3.40
N PRO A 220 -18.29 -1.88 3.89
CA PRO A 220 -18.13 -0.44 3.70
C PRO A 220 -16.86 0.03 4.40
N ILE A 221 -16.12 0.89 3.71
CA ILE A 221 -14.93 1.57 4.19
C ILE A 221 -15.30 2.35 5.45
N VAL A 222 -14.86 1.87 6.61
CA VAL A 222 -14.86 2.69 7.82
C VAL A 222 -13.64 3.60 7.74
N ILE A 223 -13.88 4.87 7.51
CA ILE A 223 -12.87 5.94 7.51
C ILE A 223 -12.27 6.01 8.91
N GLY A 224 -11.02 5.66 9.04
CA GLY A 224 -10.23 5.88 10.25
C GLY A 224 -9.27 4.74 10.56
N LEU A 225 -7.95 5.07 10.47
CA LEU A 225 -6.82 4.36 11.04
C LEU A 225 -6.42 3.01 10.41
N THR A 226 -5.33 3.04 9.66
CA THR A 226 -4.39 1.94 9.42
C THR A 226 -5.03 0.54 9.25
N ARG A 227 -5.93 0.40 8.33
CA ARG A 227 -6.35 -0.91 7.84
C ARG A 227 -5.85 -1.08 6.41
N THR A 228 -4.70 -1.74 6.29
CA THR A 228 -4.38 -2.52 5.11
C THR A 228 -5.66 -3.27 4.71
N ALA A 229 -6.06 -3.11 3.45
CA ALA A 229 -7.23 -3.79 2.93
C ALA A 229 -7.27 -5.24 3.42
N ARG A 230 -8.35 -5.66 4.09
CA ARG A 230 -8.54 -7.01 4.64
C ARG A 230 -8.82 -8.07 3.56
N GLY A 231 -8.47 -7.80 2.34
CA GLY A 231 -8.30 -8.82 1.31
C GLY A 231 -6.81 -8.90 1.05
N GLY A 232 -6.16 -9.94 1.52
CA GLY A 232 -4.73 -10.11 1.31
C GLY A 232 -4.39 -9.87 -0.16
N ALA A 233 -3.27 -9.21 -0.40
CA ALA A 233 -2.79 -8.87 -1.75
C ALA A 233 -2.34 -10.14 -2.50
N ALA A 234 -3.29 -11.00 -2.88
CA ALA A 234 -3.00 -12.22 -3.60
C ALA A 234 -2.59 -11.91 -5.04
N GLY A 235 -1.51 -12.54 -5.49
CA GLY A 235 -1.06 -12.47 -6.87
C GLY A 235 -0.18 -11.28 -7.22
N TYR A 236 0.14 -10.37 -6.30
CA TYR A 236 1.05 -9.26 -6.60
C TYR A 236 2.46 -9.78 -6.88
N THR A 237 3.03 -9.37 -8.01
CA THR A 237 4.44 -9.60 -8.34
C THR A 237 5.31 -8.45 -7.81
N PRO A 238 6.65 -8.63 -7.67
CA PRO A 238 7.54 -7.52 -7.36
C PRO A 238 7.41 -6.34 -8.33
N LEU A 239 7.22 -6.61 -9.64
CA LEU A 239 6.96 -5.58 -10.64
C LEU A 239 5.70 -4.77 -10.35
N LEU A 240 4.59 -5.44 -10.03
CA LEU A 240 3.35 -4.76 -9.71
C LEU A 240 3.48 -3.96 -8.41
N VAL A 241 4.14 -4.52 -7.37
CA VAL A 241 4.40 -3.79 -6.11
C VAL A 241 5.23 -2.53 -6.37
N ALA A 242 6.31 -2.63 -7.15
CA ALA A 242 7.13 -1.48 -7.53
C ALA A 242 6.32 -0.41 -8.27
N THR A 243 5.46 -0.84 -9.21
CA THR A 243 4.58 0.06 -9.97
C THR A 243 3.59 0.79 -9.06
N LEU A 244 2.94 0.04 -8.14
CA LEU A 244 1.98 0.60 -7.17
C LEU A 244 2.62 1.63 -6.23
N ARG A 245 3.89 1.44 -5.91
CA ARG A 245 4.66 2.29 -4.99
C ARG A 245 5.48 3.37 -5.70
N ALA A 246 5.24 3.59 -6.99
CA ALA A 246 5.99 4.55 -7.81
C ALA A 246 7.52 4.33 -7.83
N GLN A 247 7.97 3.10 -7.54
CA GLN A 247 9.39 2.73 -7.59
C GLN A 247 9.78 2.43 -9.04
N VAL A 248 9.78 3.46 -9.87
CA VAL A 248 9.91 3.32 -11.33
C VAL A 248 11.25 2.68 -11.71
N ASP A 249 12.34 3.08 -11.10
CA ASP A 249 13.66 2.52 -11.43
C ASP A 249 13.76 1.03 -11.06
N ILE A 250 13.07 0.60 -9.99
CA ILE A 250 12.92 -0.82 -9.65
C ILE A 250 12.10 -1.55 -10.69
N ALA A 251 10.96 -0.96 -11.10
CA ALA A 251 10.11 -1.58 -12.12
C ALA A 251 10.85 -1.74 -13.46
N LEU A 252 11.64 -0.73 -13.87
CA LEU A 252 12.49 -0.81 -15.06
C LEU A 252 13.54 -1.92 -14.92
N TYR A 253 14.23 -1.97 -13.78
CA TYR A 253 15.21 -3.02 -13.52
C TYR A 253 14.59 -4.42 -13.60
N LEU A 254 13.42 -4.62 -13.00
CA LEU A 254 12.71 -5.90 -13.03
C LEU A 254 12.31 -6.30 -14.46
N LEU A 255 11.81 -5.35 -15.26
CA LEU A 255 11.47 -5.57 -16.67
C LEU A 255 12.70 -5.99 -17.49
N ASP A 256 13.82 -5.29 -17.34
CA ASP A 256 15.08 -5.59 -18.04
C ASP A 256 15.64 -6.98 -17.66
N HIS A 257 15.22 -7.54 -16.52
CA HIS A 257 15.64 -8.86 -16.04
C HIS A 257 14.56 -9.95 -16.20
N GLY A 258 13.52 -9.68 -17.00
CA GLY A 258 12.54 -10.70 -17.41
C GLY A 258 11.29 -10.81 -16.54
N ALA A 259 10.96 -9.77 -15.78
CA ALA A 259 9.64 -9.71 -15.13
C ALA A 259 8.53 -9.64 -16.19
N ASP A 260 7.50 -10.48 -16.03
CA ASP A 260 6.36 -10.50 -16.93
C ASP A 260 5.40 -9.34 -16.62
N PRO A 261 5.22 -8.39 -17.56
CA PRO A 261 4.34 -7.23 -17.37
C PRO A 261 2.83 -7.58 -17.46
N ASN A 262 2.50 -8.82 -17.81
CA ASN A 262 1.13 -9.26 -18.04
C ASN A 262 0.49 -10.00 -16.85
N ILE A 263 1.26 -10.28 -15.81
CA ILE A 263 0.69 -10.91 -14.61
C ILE A 263 -0.27 -9.94 -13.95
N GLU A 264 -1.52 -10.38 -13.88
CA GLU A 264 -2.64 -9.62 -13.34
C GLU A 264 -2.84 -9.90 -11.85
N ALA A 265 -2.99 -8.88 -11.03
CA ALA A 265 -3.44 -9.02 -9.64
C ALA A 265 -3.86 -7.65 -9.06
N PRO A 266 -4.89 -7.57 -8.31
CA PRO A 266 -6.12 -8.37 -8.22
C PRO A 266 -7.19 -7.93 -9.24
N GLY A 267 -6.89 -8.02 -10.52
CA GLY A 267 -7.81 -7.68 -11.61
C GLY A 267 -7.29 -6.58 -12.52
N PHE A 268 -6.01 -6.21 -12.41
CA PHE A 268 -5.33 -5.24 -13.27
C PHE A 268 -3.84 -5.56 -13.43
N THR A 269 -3.24 -5.10 -14.50
CA THR A 269 -1.79 -5.25 -14.78
C THR A 269 -1.04 -3.97 -14.38
N PRO A 270 0.31 -4.01 -14.32
CA PRO A 270 1.13 -2.80 -14.16
C PRO A 270 0.78 -1.69 -15.17
N LEU A 271 0.46 -2.06 -16.42
CA LEU A 271 0.12 -1.09 -17.46
C LEU A 271 -1.19 -0.37 -17.17
N HIS A 272 -2.22 -1.05 -16.66
CA HIS A 272 -3.46 -0.37 -16.22
C HIS A 272 -3.15 0.68 -15.17
N TRP A 273 -2.37 0.31 -14.14
CA TRP A 273 -2.03 1.23 -13.06
C TRP A 273 -1.23 2.43 -13.55
N ALA A 274 -0.25 2.21 -14.40
CA ALA A 274 0.61 3.26 -14.93
C ALA A 274 -0.07 4.17 -15.96
N SER A 275 -1.17 3.73 -16.59
CA SER A 275 -1.83 4.48 -17.67
C SER A 275 -2.79 5.57 -17.21
N THR A 276 -3.13 5.63 -15.91
CA THR A 276 -4.06 6.63 -15.39
C THR A 276 -3.51 7.32 -14.16
N THR A 277 -4.25 8.27 -13.63
CA THR A 277 -4.00 8.88 -12.32
C THR A 277 -5.05 8.33 -11.36
N TRP A 278 -4.58 7.65 -10.33
CA TRP A 278 -5.42 7.19 -9.25
C TRP A 278 -5.37 8.23 -8.14
N GLU A 279 -6.52 8.81 -7.82
CA GLU A 279 -6.64 9.71 -6.69
C GLU A 279 -6.89 8.86 -5.44
N GLY A 280 -5.95 8.85 -4.50
CA GLY A 280 -6.18 8.21 -3.21
C GLY A 280 -7.11 9.06 -2.34
N TYR A 281 -8.04 8.44 -1.63
CA TYR A 281 -8.77 9.11 -0.55
C TYR A 281 -7.82 9.77 0.46
N ALA A 282 -6.60 9.28 0.54
CA ALA A 282 -5.52 9.73 1.39
C ALA A 282 -4.76 10.96 0.86
N ALA A 283 -4.86 11.28 -0.41
CA ALA A 283 -4.26 12.49 -0.99
C ALA A 283 -5.08 13.76 -0.69
N ASN A 284 -6.20 13.66 0.03
CA ASN A 284 -6.97 14.82 0.43
C ASN A 284 -6.28 15.50 1.63
N PRO A 285 -5.72 16.71 1.47
CA PRO A 285 -5.02 17.43 2.55
C PRO A 285 -5.91 17.73 3.75
N VAL A 286 -7.23 17.63 3.62
CA VAL A 286 -8.18 17.77 4.73
C VAL A 286 -8.07 16.65 5.76
N TYR A 287 -7.58 15.46 5.37
CA TYR A 287 -7.47 14.31 6.28
C TYR A 287 -6.05 14.02 6.76
N GLY A 288 -5.06 14.80 6.35
CA GLY A 288 -3.70 14.75 6.90
C GLY A 288 -2.91 13.45 6.63
N PHE A 289 -3.32 12.66 5.66
CA PHE A 289 -2.62 11.44 5.28
C PHE A 289 -1.83 11.66 3.99
N GLU A 290 -0.52 11.72 4.11
CA GLU A 290 0.40 11.59 2.99
C GLU A 290 0.58 10.09 2.67
N ASP A 291 -0.44 9.42 2.10
CA ASP A 291 -0.24 8.07 1.59
C ASP A 291 0.26 8.15 0.14
N PRO A 292 1.50 7.72 -0.15
CA PRO A 292 2.09 7.73 -1.49
C PRO A 292 1.44 6.72 -2.46
N MET A 293 0.31 6.11 -2.11
CA MET A 293 -0.36 5.10 -2.94
C MET A 293 -1.18 5.65 -4.12
N SER A 294 -1.24 6.96 -4.32
CA SER A 294 -2.08 7.60 -5.34
C SER A 294 -1.51 7.57 -6.78
N GLY A 295 -0.74 6.55 -7.14
CA GLY A 295 -0.17 6.41 -8.48
C GLY A 295 1.26 6.92 -8.57
N ILE A 296 1.72 7.22 -9.78
CA ILE A 296 3.08 7.70 -10.06
C ILE A 296 3.01 9.23 -10.25
N PRO A 297 3.41 10.04 -9.26
CA PRO A 297 3.24 11.49 -9.30
C PRO A 297 4.17 12.17 -10.32
N ASP A 298 5.38 11.63 -10.55
CA ASP A 298 6.29 12.13 -11.58
C ASP A 298 5.81 11.67 -12.97
N ARG A 299 5.30 12.63 -13.76
CA ARG A 299 4.81 12.37 -15.10
C ARG A 299 5.87 11.77 -16.03
N GLN A 300 7.12 12.23 -15.97
CA GLN A 300 8.18 11.71 -16.83
C GLN A 300 8.57 10.28 -16.46
N ALA A 301 8.66 9.99 -15.17
CA ALA A 301 8.87 8.63 -14.68
C ALA A 301 7.72 7.70 -15.08
N LYS A 302 6.46 8.16 -14.99
CA LYS A 302 5.27 7.45 -15.45
C LYS A 302 5.35 7.09 -16.93
N LEU A 303 5.67 8.07 -17.79
CA LEU A 303 5.81 7.85 -19.24
C LEU A 303 6.98 6.89 -19.57
N ARG A 304 8.11 6.98 -18.84
CA ARG A 304 9.22 6.03 -18.98
C ARG A 304 8.74 4.61 -18.67
N LEU A 305 8.03 4.42 -17.56
CA LEU A 305 7.54 3.11 -17.16
C LEU A 305 6.56 2.52 -18.17
N VAL A 306 5.59 3.31 -18.66
CA VAL A 306 4.63 2.83 -19.66
C VAL A 306 5.34 2.41 -20.94
N LYS A 307 6.30 3.21 -21.44
CA LYS A 307 7.10 2.85 -22.61
C LYS A 307 7.89 1.56 -22.39
N ALA A 308 8.48 1.37 -21.21
CA ALA A 308 9.21 0.16 -20.86
C ALA A 308 8.28 -1.05 -20.79
N LEU A 309 7.13 -0.93 -20.12
CA LEU A 309 6.13 -2.01 -20.06
C LEU A 309 5.71 -2.46 -21.47
N LEU A 310 5.44 -1.52 -22.38
CA LEU A 310 5.08 -1.81 -23.76
C LEU A 310 6.24 -2.45 -24.53
N ALA A 311 7.49 -1.97 -24.35
CA ALA A 311 8.67 -2.52 -24.99
C ALA A 311 8.96 -3.96 -24.53
N HIS A 312 8.61 -4.30 -23.29
CA HIS A 312 8.73 -5.64 -22.72
C HIS A 312 7.47 -6.51 -22.92
N GLY A 313 6.57 -6.12 -23.84
CA GLY A 313 5.46 -6.94 -24.28
C GLY A 313 4.20 -6.89 -23.41
N ALA A 314 4.01 -5.80 -22.66
CA ALA A 314 2.73 -5.60 -21.97
C ALA A 314 1.57 -5.59 -22.98
N ASN A 315 0.51 -6.35 -22.70
CA ASN A 315 -0.69 -6.36 -23.51
C ASN A 315 -1.42 -5.01 -23.41
N VAL A 316 -1.28 -4.20 -24.45
CA VAL A 316 -1.86 -2.85 -24.52
C VAL A 316 -3.39 -2.85 -24.49
N ASN A 317 -4.02 -3.98 -24.84
CA ASN A 317 -5.46 -4.20 -24.85
C ASN A 317 -5.94 -5.10 -23.70
N ALA A 318 -5.10 -5.30 -22.66
CA ALA A 318 -5.53 -6.03 -21.47
C ALA A 318 -6.78 -5.36 -20.88
N ARG A 319 -7.68 -6.17 -20.32
CA ARG A 319 -8.94 -5.68 -19.74
C ARG A 319 -8.96 -5.95 -18.25
N MET A 320 -9.30 -4.94 -17.46
CA MET A 320 -9.50 -5.13 -16.03
C MET A 320 -10.61 -6.15 -15.76
N THR A 321 -10.36 -7.09 -14.87
CA THR A 321 -11.32 -8.14 -14.51
C THR A 321 -12.09 -7.85 -13.24
N LYS A 322 -11.59 -6.91 -12.42
CA LYS A 322 -12.23 -6.45 -11.17
C LYS A 322 -12.21 -4.92 -11.12
N ARG A 323 -12.99 -4.38 -10.18
CA ARG A 323 -12.91 -2.97 -9.83
C ARG A 323 -11.54 -2.62 -9.29
N GLN A 324 -11.16 -1.33 -9.38
CA GLN A 324 -9.96 -0.83 -8.75
C GLN A 324 -9.95 -1.12 -7.23
N PRO A 325 -8.77 -1.26 -6.62
CA PRO A 325 -8.66 -1.40 -5.18
C PRO A 325 -9.37 -0.24 -4.45
N SER A 326 -9.92 -0.52 -3.27
CA SER A 326 -10.68 0.46 -2.46
C SER A 326 -9.87 1.69 -2.03
N PHE A 327 -8.56 1.65 -2.14
CA PHE A 327 -7.65 2.77 -1.86
C PHE A 327 -7.42 3.68 -3.08
N ALA A 328 -7.95 3.31 -4.26
CA ALA A 328 -7.82 4.08 -5.48
C ALA A 328 -9.19 4.64 -5.87
N THR A 329 -9.29 5.95 -6.02
CA THR A 329 -10.47 6.65 -6.54
C THR A 329 -10.24 7.13 -7.96
N GLY A 330 -11.27 7.53 -8.65
CA GLY A 330 -11.21 8.00 -10.02
C GLY A 330 -12.33 7.42 -10.86
N TYR A 331 -12.00 6.80 -11.98
CA TYR A 331 -12.99 6.20 -12.87
C TYR A 331 -13.61 4.94 -12.24
N THR A 332 -14.93 4.96 -11.99
CA THR A 332 -15.62 3.91 -11.22
C THR A 332 -16.05 2.70 -12.03
N ASP A 333 -16.16 2.83 -13.37
CA ASP A 333 -16.55 1.73 -14.27
C ASP A 333 -15.31 1.00 -14.84
N CYS A 334 -14.49 0.46 -13.97
CA CYS A 334 -13.21 -0.12 -14.38
C CYS A 334 -13.29 -1.54 -14.94
N VAL A 335 -14.37 -2.30 -14.66
CA VAL A 335 -14.45 -3.69 -15.16
C VAL A 335 -14.53 -3.72 -16.67
N GLY A 336 -13.55 -4.39 -17.29
CA GLY A 336 -13.37 -4.42 -18.74
C GLY A 336 -12.65 -3.22 -19.32
N ALA A 337 -12.23 -2.24 -18.51
CA ALA A 337 -11.46 -1.11 -18.98
C ALA A 337 -10.09 -1.55 -19.49
N THR A 338 -9.63 -0.91 -20.58
CA THR A 338 -8.28 -1.06 -21.13
C THR A 338 -7.38 0.08 -20.63
N PRO A 339 -6.04 -0.06 -20.70
CA PRO A 339 -5.14 1.05 -20.41
C PRO A 339 -5.48 2.35 -21.15
N LEU A 340 -5.89 2.24 -22.43
CA LEU A 340 -6.30 3.39 -23.22
C LEU A 340 -7.57 4.07 -22.68
N LEU A 341 -8.57 3.29 -22.29
CA LEU A 341 -9.80 3.82 -21.72
C LEU A 341 -9.52 4.52 -20.38
N LEU A 342 -8.64 3.96 -19.55
CA LEU A 342 -8.21 4.59 -18.30
C LEU A 342 -7.45 5.90 -18.55
N ALA A 343 -6.58 5.95 -19.57
CA ALA A 343 -5.90 7.18 -19.96
C ALA A 343 -6.90 8.25 -20.47
N ALA A 344 -7.92 7.82 -21.23
CA ALA A 344 -9.00 8.69 -21.69
C ALA A 344 -9.84 9.23 -20.54
N SER A 345 -10.05 8.46 -19.47
CA SER A 345 -10.84 8.91 -18.32
C SER A 345 -10.21 10.07 -17.52
N VAL A 346 -8.92 10.31 -17.73
CA VAL A 346 -8.17 11.45 -17.14
C VAL A 346 -7.66 12.42 -18.22
N ASP A 347 -8.14 12.27 -19.44
CA ASP A 347 -7.83 13.10 -20.60
C ASP A 347 -6.32 13.29 -20.86
N ASP A 348 -5.53 12.24 -20.55
CA ASP A 348 -4.09 12.24 -20.81
C ASP A 348 -3.82 11.90 -22.29
N VAL A 349 -3.95 12.90 -23.17
CA VAL A 349 -3.80 12.75 -24.63
C VAL A 349 -2.41 12.23 -25.02
N GLU A 350 -1.35 12.60 -24.30
CA GLU A 350 0.00 12.08 -24.56
C GLU A 350 0.09 10.58 -24.25
N MET A 351 -0.45 10.16 -23.11
CA MET A 351 -0.55 8.74 -22.76
C MET A 351 -1.39 7.97 -23.77
N MET A 352 -2.55 8.52 -24.15
CA MET A 352 -3.40 7.93 -25.19
C MET A 352 -2.63 7.72 -26.51
N ARG A 353 -1.85 8.70 -26.95
CA ARG A 353 -1.03 8.58 -28.18
C ARG A 353 0.05 7.51 -28.05
N ILE A 354 0.70 7.38 -26.90
CA ILE A 354 1.69 6.33 -26.65
C ILE A 354 1.04 4.93 -26.73
N LEU A 355 -0.11 4.74 -26.10
CA LEU A 355 -0.84 3.48 -26.14
C LEU A 355 -1.36 3.15 -27.53
N LEU A 356 -1.90 4.14 -28.25
CA LEU A 356 -2.35 3.98 -29.64
C LEU A 356 -1.20 3.60 -30.59
N ALA A 357 -0.04 4.24 -30.44
CA ALA A 357 1.16 3.89 -31.21
C ALA A 357 1.64 2.45 -30.93
N ALA A 358 1.35 1.91 -29.75
CA ALA A 358 1.62 0.52 -29.37
C ALA A 358 0.50 -0.47 -29.80
N GLY A 359 -0.53 -0.01 -30.51
CA GLY A 359 -1.60 -0.86 -31.04
C GLY A 359 -2.83 -0.98 -30.11
N ALA A 360 -3.05 0.00 -29.21
CA ALA A 360 -4.29 0.04 -28.45
C ALA A 360 -5.51 0.21 -29.39
N ASP A 361 -6.52 -0.62 -29.16
CA ASP A 361 -7.81 -0.48 -29.87
C ASP A 361 -8.73 0.49 -29.11
N PRO A 362 -9.03 1.69 -29.67
CA PRO A 362 -9.86 2.68 -29.01
C PRO A 362 -11.34 2.29 -28.94
N LYS A 363 -11.75 1.22 -29.60
CA LYS A 363 -13.14 0.78 -29.69
C LYS A 363 -13.52 -0.26 -28.65
N ILE A 364 -12.59 -0.74 -27.85
CA ILE A 364 -12.89 -1.72 -26.78
C ILE A 364 -13.61 -1.00 -25.63
N PRO A 365 -14.88 -1.36 -25.34
CA PRO A 365 -15.64 -0.75 -24.25
C PRO A 365 -15.43 -1.50 -22.93
N THR A 366 -15.86 -0.91 -21.82
CA THR A 366 -15.98 -1.59 -20.53
C THR A 366 -17.04 -2.72 -20.54
N ALA A 367 -17.18 -3.45 -19.45
CA ALA A 367 -18.21 -4.47 -19.29
C ALA A 367 -19.65 -3.86 -19.34
N THR A 368 -19.80 -2.62 -18.93
CA THR A 368 -21.08 -1.89 -19.03
C THR A 368 -21.30 -1.22 -20.39
N LYS A 369 -20.41 -1.42 -21.35
CA LYS A 369 -20.35 -0.78 -22.68
C LYS A 369 -19.98 0.70 -22.66
N ALA A 370 -19.40 1.22 -21.60
CA ALA A 370 -18.84 2.56 -21.63
C ALA A 370 -17.64 2.60 -22.60
N THR A 371 -17.63 3.56 -23.51
CA THR A 371 -16.57 3.76 -24.52
C THR A 371 -15.50 4.72 -24.01
N ALA A 372 -14.35 4.75 -24.68
CA ALA A 372 -13.29 5.71 -24.37
C ALA A 372 -13.78 7.18 -24.51
N ILE A 373 -14.69 7.48 -25.44
CA ILE A 373 -15.31 8.82 -25.53
C ILE A 373 -16.13 9.12 -24.28
N MET A 374 -16.97 8.19 -23.83
CA MET A 374 -17.75 8.38 -22.61
C MET A 374 -16.86 8.59 -21.38
N ALA A 375 -15.75 7.87 -21.29
CA ALA A 375 -14.76 8.08 -20.23
C ALA A 375 -14.13 9.47 -20.30
N ALA A 376 -13.71 9.92 -21.48
CA ALA A 376 -13.14 11.25 -21.74
C ALA A 376 -14.14 12.41 -21.51
N THR A 377 -15.45 12.14 -21.59
CA THR A 377 -16.46 13.15 -21.26
C THR A 377 -16.74 13.27 -19.76
N GLY A 378 -15.97 12.54 -18.93
CA GLY A 378 -16.13 12.56 -17.48
C GLY A 378 -17.29 11.72 -16.96
N LEU A 379 -17.88 10.85 -17.78
CA LEU A 379 -18.87 9.86 -17.31
C LEU A 379 -18.20 8.93 -16.30
N ASN A 380 -18.88 8.63 -15.18
CA ASN A 380 -18.37 7.78 -14.11
C ASN A 380 -17.21 8.35 -13.25
N HIS A 381 -16.94 9.65 -13.37
CA HIS A 381 -16.11 10.39 -12.42
C HIS A 381 -16.97 11.18 -11.43
N GLY A 382 -16.54 11.23 -10.17
CA GLY A 382 -17.17 12.10 -9.16
C GLY A 382 -17.01 13.58 -9.51
N ILE A 383 -18.02 14.39 -9.24
CA ILE A 383 -17.94 15.85 -9.41
C ILE A 383 -16.94 16.38 -8.37
N GLY A 384 -15.91 17.09 -8.81
CA GLY A 384 -14.85 17.64 -7.97
C GLY A 384 -13.69 16.67 -7.67
N GLU A 385 -13.75 15.43 -8.11
CA GLU A 385 -12.66 14.45 -7.93
C GLU A 385 -11.64 14.47 -9.08
N SER A 386 -11.92 15.16 -10.19
CA SER A 386 -11.01 15.23 -11.32
C SER A 386 -10.59 16.67 -11.57
N LEU A 387 -9.27 16.89 -11.68
CA LEU A 387 -8.66 18.17 -12.07
C LEU A 387 -8.70 18.41 -13.59
N VAL A 388 -9.39 17.54 -14.35
CA VAL A 388 -9.51 17.63 -15.80
C VAL A 388 -10.36 18.85 -16.21
N THR A 389 -9.88 19.58 -17.19
CA THR A 389 -10.57 20.74 -17.76
C THR A 389 -11.38 20.36 -19.01
N GLU A 390 -12.40 21.15 -19.35
CA GLU A 390 -13.18 20.95 -20.57
C GLU A 390 -12.29 20.94 -21.84
N ALA A 391 -11.26 21.78 -21.88
CA ALA A 391 -10.34 21.85 -23.01
C ALA A 391 -9.57 20.52 -23.21
N GLN A 392 -9.11 19.90 -22.13
CA GLN A 392 -8.44 18.59 -22.17
C GLN A 392 -9.41 17.49 -22.65
N ALA A 393 -10.64 17.51 -22.15
CA ALA A 393 -11.68 16.58 -22.58
C ALA A 393 -12.01 16.72 -24.08
N ILE A 394 -12.10 17.95 -24.59
CA ILE A 394 -12.30 18.22 -26.02
C ILE A 394 -11.15 17.62 -26.86
N ASP A 395 -9.90 17.81 -26.43
CA ASP A 395 -8.74 17.26 -27.13
C ASP A 395 -8.74 15.72 -27.15
N ALA A 396 -9.07 15.09 -26.02
CA ALA A 396 -9.16 13.63 -25.91
C ALA A 396 -10.32 13.08 -26.78
N VAL A 397 -11.49 13.69 -26.70
CA VAL A 397 -12.67 13.31 -27.52
C VAL A 397 -12.36 13.47 -29.00
N LYS A 398 -11.74 14.57 -29.40
CA LYS A 398 -11.33 14.79 -30.80
C LYS A 398 -10.40 13.70 -31.30
N LEU A 399 -9.37 13.34 -30.52
CA LEU A 399 -8.46 12.25 -30.87
C LEU A 399 -9.22 10.93 -31.10
N LEU A 400 -10.19 10.62 -30.27
CA LEU A 400 -10.98 9.39 -30.38
C LEU A 400 -11.95 9.42 -31.59
N LEU A 401 -12.55 10.57 -31.89
CA LEU A 401 -13.37 10.77 -33.06
C LEU A 401 -12.58 10.61 -34.36
N ASP A 402 -11.37 11.16 -34.40
CA ASP A 402 -10.46 11.03 -35.57
C ASP A 402 -10.09 9.55 -35.83
N LEU A 403 -10.14 8.70 -34.81
CA LEU A 403 -9.93 7.26 -34.91
C LEU A 403 -11.22 6.45 -35.19
N GLY A 404 -12.34 7.14 -35.39
CA GLY A 404 -13.62 6.52 -35.72
C GLY A 404 -14.30 5.81 -34.57
N VAL A 405 -14.09 6.27 -33.33
CA VAL A 405 -14.90 5.82 -32.16
C VAL A 405 -16.27 6.50 -32.27
N ASP A 406 -17.34 5.70 -32.14
CA ASP A 406 -18.72 6.21 -32.25
C ASP A 406 -19.10 6.99 -30.97
N PRO A 407 -19.47 8.28 -31.05
CA PRO A 407 -19.92 9.06 -29.91
C PRO A 407 -21.35 8.73 -29.47
N LYS A 408 -22.14 8.05 -30.31
CA LYS A 408 -23.60 7.85 -30.14
C LYS A 408 -23.96 6.63 -29.30
N GLY A 409 -22.96 5.85 -28.87
CA GLY A 409 -23.18 4.66 -28.07
C GLY A 409 -23.87 4.96 -26.73
N GLU A 410 -24.49 3.94 -26.15
CA GLU A 410 -25.08 3.98 -24.81
C GLU A 410 -24.55 2.81 -23.98
N THR A 411 -24.37 3.04 -22.67
CA THR A 411 -24.02 2.00 -21.72
C THR A 411 -25.20 1.05 -21.49
N ASN A 412 -24.93 -0.11 -20.87
CA ASN A 412 -25.99 -1.04 -20.45
C ASN A 412 -26.97 -0.44 -19.43
N VAL A 413 -26.61 0.70 -18.82
CA VAL A 413 -27.47 1.45 -17.90
C VAL A 413 -28.15 2.67 -18.55
N GLY A 414 -28.03 2.84 -19.88
CA GLY A 414 -28.69 3.88 -20.65
C GLY A 414 -28.04 5.27 -20.55
N GLU A 415 -26.76 5.34 -20.13
CA GLU A 415 -26.00 6.59 -20.14
C GLU A 415 -25.20 6.71 -21.45
N ASN A 416 -25.05 7.94 -21.94
CA ASN A 416 -24.23 8.26 -23.12
C ASN A 416 -23.22 9.39 -22.83
N ALA A 417 -22.49 9.82 -23.85
CA ALA A 417 -21.44 10.81 -23.73
C ALA A 417 -21.91 12.22 -23.30
N LEU A 418 -23.21 12.52 -23.28
CA LEU A 418 -23.74 13.82 -22.83
C LEU A 418 -23.84 13.94 -21.31
N PHE A 419 -23.92 12.83 -20.58
CA PHE A 419 -24.13 12.87 -19.13
C PHE A 419 -22.98 13.57 -18.39
N GLY A 420 -21.73 13.24 -18.71
CA GLY A 420 -20.56 13.85 -18.10
C GLY A 420 -20.51 15.38 -18.27
N PRO A 421 -20.54 15.91 -19.49
CA PRO A 421 -20.55 17.34 -19.76
C PRO A 421 -21.74 18.07 -19.15
N ALA A 422 -22.93 17.44 -19.15
CA ALA A 422 -24.12 18.01 -18.55
C ALA A 422 -23.94 18.21 -17.03
N TYR A 423 -23.39 17.23 -16.32
CA TYR A 423 -23.08 17.32 -14.89
C TYR A 423 -21.98 18.35 -14.58
N ARG A 424 -20.95 18.43 -15.43
CA ARG A 424 -19.76 19.22 -15.18
C ARG A 424 -19.86 20.68 -15.63
N GLY A 425 -20.90 21.02 -16.41
CA GLY A 425 -21.03 22.35 -17.03
C GLY A 425 -20.07 22.57 -18.19
N TRP A 426 -19.66 21.50 -18.87
CA TRP A 426 -18.80 21.55 -20.06
C TRP A 426 -19.64 21.82 -21.32
N ASN A 427 -20.08 23.06 -21.47
CA ASN A 427 -21.10 23.43 -22.45
C ASN A 427 -20.59 23.42 -23.89
N THR A 428 -19.29 23.68 -24.10
CA THR A 428 -18.68 23.60 -25.45
C THR A 428 -18.65 22.15 -25.92
N LEU A 429 -18.21 21.22 -25.05
CA LEU A 429 -18.18 19.80 -25.37
C LEU A 429 -19.60 19.23 -25.54
N LEU A 430 -20.53 19.65 -24.65
CA LEU A 430 -21.95 19.28 -24.73
C LEU A 430 -22.53 19.63 -26.09
N ALA A 431 -22.30 20.88 -26.57
CA ALA A 431 -22.75 21.33 -27.88
C ALA A 431 -22.17 20.49 -29.04
N GLN A 432 -20.85 20.26 -29.03
CA GLN A 432 -20.18 19.45 -30.04
C GLN A 432 -20.76 18.03 -30.14
N LEU A 433 -21.03 17.38 -28.98
CA LEU A 433 -21.59 16.04 -28.96
C LEU A 433 -23.06 16.01 -29.46
N ILE A 434 -23.84 17.05 -29.15
CA ILE A 434 -25.20 17.20 -29.67
C ILE A 434 -25.18 17.36 -31.18
N ASP A 435 -24.27 18.20 -31.72
CA ASP A 435 -24.13 18.41 -33.17
C ASP A 435 -23.68 17.12 -33.91
N LEU A 436 -22.94 16.24 -33.22
CA LEU A 436 -22.61 14.90 -33.72
C LEU A 436 -23.80 13.93 -33.68
N GLY A 437 -24.94 14.34 -33.12
CA GLY A 437 -26.19 13.59 -33.10
C GLY A 437 -26.25 12.56 -31.96
N VAL A 438 -25.57 12.82 -30.85
CA VAL A 438 -25.74 12.02 -29.60
C VAL A 438 -27.15 12.28 -29.07
N ASN A 439 -27.82 11.22 -28.59
CA ASN A 439 -29.23 11.27 -28.17
C ASN A 439 -29.41 12.14 -26.90
N VAL A 440 -30.05 13.29 -27.03
CA VAL A 440 -30.33 14.21 -25.90
C VAL A 440 -31.40 13.68 -24.94
N ASN A 441 -32.16 12.67 -25.37
CA ASN A 441 -33.26 12.05 -24.62
C ASN A 441 -32.91 10.64 -24.11
N SER A 442 -31.64 10.29 -24.00
CA SER A 442 -31.19 9.06 -23.37
C SER A 442 -31.63 9.03 -21.89
N VAL A 443 -32.10 7.88 -21.41
CA VAL A 443 -32.60 7.71 -20.03
C VAL A 443 -31.81 6.60 -19.33
N SER A 444 -31.13 6.95 -18.26
CA SER A 444 -30.45 5.94 -17.44
C SER A 444 -31.44 5.05 -16.68
N LYS A 445 -30.98 3.88 -16.23
CA LYS A 445 -31.79 3.01 -15.35
C LYS A 445 -32.27 3.70 -14.08
N ALA A 446 -31.52 4.71 -13.61
CA ALA A 446 -31.93 5.53 -12.47
C ALA A 446 -32.97 6.60 -12.82
N GLY A 447 -33.42 6.67 -14.10
CA GLY A 447 -34.35 7.67 -14.56
C GLY A 447 -33.73 9.03 -14.88
N THR A 448 -32.42 9.18 -14.79
CA THR A 448 -31.72 10.42 -15.10
C THR A 448 -31.62 10.59 -16.63
N THR A 449 -31.74 11.81 -17.12
CA THR A 449 -31.47 12.21 -18.52
C THR A 449 -30.36 13.27 -18.54
N PRO A 450 -29.72 13.56 -19.70
CA PRO A 450 -28.77 14.68 -19.81
C PRO A 450 -29.36 16.01 -19.35
N TYR A 451 -30.65 16.28 -19.65
CA TYR A 451 -31.38 17.46 -19.16
C TYR A 451 -31.45 17.51 -17.63
N ARG A 452 -31.83 16.40 -16.98
CA ARG A 452 -31.91 16.33 -15.51
C ARG A 452 -30.53 16.42 -14.87
N ALA A 453 -29.53 15.84 -15.49
CA ALA A 453 -28.15 15.95 -15.07
C ALA A 453 -27.69 17.42 -15.03
N ALA A 454 -27.94 18.18 -16.11
CA ALA A 454 -27.64 19.60 -16.19
C ALA A 454 -28.45 20.45 -15.20
N ASN A 455 -29.71 20.04 -14.92
CA ASN A 455 -30.60 20.75 -14.01
C ASN A 455 -30.40 20.41 -12.52
N GLY A 456 -29.31 19.72 -12.16
CA GLY A 456 -29.00 19.35 -10.78
C GLY A 456 -29.93 18.27 -10.21
N GLN A 457 -30.64 17.53 -11.04
CA GLN A 457 -31.63 16.50 -10.68
C GLN A 457 -31.11 15.08 -10.94
N GLY A 458 -29.79 14.90 -10.99
CA GLY A 458 -29.15 13.62 -11.22
C GLY A 458 -28.89 12.83 -9.95
N ASP A 459 -28.58 11.54 -10.11
CA ASP A 459 -28.31 10.59 -9.02
C ASP A 459 -26.88 10.60 -8.49
N ARG A 460 -26.01 11.46 -9.05
CA ARG A 460 -24.59 11.52 -8.68
C ARG A 460 -24.30 12.49 -7.55
N LEU A 461 -23.36 12.13 -6.72
CA LEU A 461 -22.95 12.80 -5.50
C LEU A 461 -22.76 14.32 -5.65
N GLY A 462 -23.46 15.10 -4.85
CA GLY A 462 -23.18 16.53 -4.61
C GLY A 462 -23.75 17.51 -5.63
N GLY A 463 -24.54 17.06 -6.58
CA GLY A 463 -25.04 17.88 -7.68
C GLY A 463 -26.11 18.90 -7.32
N VAL A 464 -25.72 19.99 -6.69
CA VAL A 464 -26.60 21.16 -6.51
C VAL A 464 -26.23 22.28 -7.50
N LEU A 465 -25.29 22.03 -8.39
CA LEU A 465 -24.88 23.02 -9.40
C LEU A 465 -25.78 22.86 -10.63
N VAL A 466 -26.77 23.76 -10.77
CA VAL A 466 -27.56 23.85 -11.98
C VAL A 466 -26.74 24.48 -13.09
N ASN A 467 -26.51 23.73 -14.16
CA ASN A 467 -25.89 24.22 -15.38
C ASN A 467 -26.96 24.83 -16.29
N LYS A 468 -27.32 26.10 -16.06
CA LYS A 468 -28.40 26.78 -16.80
C LYS A 468 -28.13 26.81 -18.31
N GLU A 469 -26.90 27.09 -18.72
CA GLU A 469 -26.53 27.14 -20.14
C GLU A 469 -26.67 25.77 -20.80
N GLY A 470 -26.24 24.69 -20.11
CA GLY A 470 -26.42 23.33 -20.60
C GLY A 470 -27.91 22.91 -20.67
N VAL A 471 -28.72 23.35 -19.71
CA VAL A 471 -30.19 23.15 -19.73
C VAL A 471 -30.79 23.82 -20.97
N ASP A 472 -30.48 25.10 -21.22
CA ASP A 472 -31.01 25.85 -22.36
C ASP A 472 -30.54 25.22 -23.68
N LEU A 473 -29.30 24.79 -23.76
CA LEU A 473 -28.75 24.10 -24.92
C LEU A 473 -29.48 22.79 -25.21
N LEU A 474 -29.70 21.95 -24.21
CA LEU A 474 -30.40 20.68 -24.34
C LEU A 474 -31.85 20.89 -24.78
N LEU A 475 -32.57 21.84 -24.18
CA LEU A 475 -33.94 22.17 -24.56
C LEU A 475 -34.02 22.66 -25.99
N LYS A 476 -33.10 23.52 -26.42
CA LYS A 476 -33.01 24.02 -27.82
C LYS A 476 -32.87 22.87 -28.82
N HIS A 477 -32.19 21.78 -28.42
CA HIS A 477 -31.97 20.61 -29.28
C HIS A 477 -32.98 19.47 -29.03
N GLY A 478 -34.11 19.75 -28.36
CA GLY A 478 -35.24 18.84 -28.26
C GLY A 478 -35.20 17.89 -27.10
N ALA A 479 -34.47 18.22 -26.02
CA ALA A 479 -34.59 17.46 -24.78
C ALA A 479 -35.97 17.62 -24.17
N ASP A 480 -36.62 16.51 -23.82
CA ASP A 480 -37.92 16.49 -23.15
C ASP A 480 -37.74 16.61 -21.61
N PRO A 481 -38.16 17.74 -21.00
CA PRO A 481 -38.00 17.93 -19.55
C PRO A 481 -38.92 17.03 -18.71
N LYS A 482 -39.89 16.37 -19.34
CA LYS A 482 -40.80 15.42 -18.66
C LYS A 482 -40.22 14.00 -18.65
N LEU A 483 -39.20 13.73 -19.46
CA LEU A 483 -38.61 12.41 -19.55
C LEU A 483 -37.77 12.09 -18.31
N GLY A 484 -37.83 10.83 -17.89
CA GLY A 484 -37.13 10.34 -16.70
C GLY A 484 -37.81 10.73 -15.39
N VAL A 485 -37.11 10.45 -14.29
CA VAL A 485 -37.56 10.73 -12.92
C VAL A 485 -36.59 11.66 -12.22
N ALA A 486 -37.10 12.70 -11.54
CA ALA A 486 -36.23 13.56 -10.74
C ALA A 486 -35.77 12.84 -9.48
N CYS A 487 -34.48 12.77 -9.28
CA CYS A 487 -33.93 12.30 -8.01
C CYS A 487 -33.92 13.45 -7.00
N GLU A 488 -34.83 13.44 -6.06
CA GLU A 488 -34.94 14.46 -5.01
C GLU A 488 -33.99 14.24 -3.83
N SER A 489 -33.44 13.02 -3.71
CA SER A 489 -32.41 12.67 -2.72
C SER A 489 -31.65 11.42 -3.14
N GLN A 490 -30.40 11.25 -2.65
CA GLN A 490 -29.57 10.07 -2.90
C GLN A 490 -30.26 8.74 -2.50
N ASN A 491 -31.11 8.76 -1.50
CA ASN A 491 -31.82 7.56 -1.05
C ASN A 491 -32.89 7.12 -2.04
N ARG A 492 -33.67 8.06 -2.61
CA ARG A 492 -34.72 7.72 -3.59
C ARG A 492 -34.14 7.14 -4.89
N CYS A 493 -32.97 7.58 -5.34
CA CYS A 493 -32.34 7.01 -6.52
C CYS A 493 -31.75 5.62 -6.30
N ARG A 494 -31.44 5.25 -5.04
CA ARG A 494 -30.98 3.91 -4.67
C ARG A 494 -32.10 2.87 -4.63
N GLU A 495 -33.32 3.30 -4.30
CA GLU A 495 -34.48 2.42 -4.26
C GLU A 495 -35.01 2.04 -5.66
N LEU A 496 -34.59 2.78 -6.70
CA LEU A 496 -34.98 2.52 -8.10
C LEU A 496 -33.93 1.67 -8.85
N LYS A 497 -32.85 1.28 -8.18
CA LYS A 497 -31.80 0.35 -8.67
C LYS A 497 -32.12 -1.07 -8.22
#